data_02951569bd66c8150b97e1b7b082cf84
#
_entry.id   02951569bd66c8150b97e1b7b082cf84
#
_cell.length_a   1.000
_cell.length_b   1.000
_cell.length_c   1.000
_cell.angle_alpha   90.00
_cell.angle_beta   90.00
_cell.angle_gamma   90.00
#
_symmetry.space_group_name_H-M   'P 1'
#
loop_
_entity.id
_entity.type
_entity.pdbx_description
1 polymer ?
#
loop_
_entity_poly.entity_id
_entity_poly.type
_entity_poly.pdbx_seq_one_letter_code
_entity_poly.pdbx_strand_id
1 'polypeptide(L)'
;MNKIYNNLSIENLTKTEWFNQFDHNQKLEILRGLKENLDVSIYAKSDFDWRQMNEILEGLKNNIDVSIYAKKEFNDEQMNEIRLGFKNNSDVSLYVNKYIVWKQMNKINLALEKETINVLIYCAKIKYYLNKIKGKLSKKERN
;
A
#
# COMPACT_ATOMS: atom_id res chain seq x y z
N MET A 1 8.24 -9.90 12.12
CA MET A 1 9.71 -10.00 12.30
C MET A 1 9.97 -10.21 13.78
N ASN A 2 10.71 -11.24 14.14
CA ASN A 2 11.08 -11.42 15.55
C ASN A 2 11.99 -10.27 15.99
N LYS A 3 11.78 -9.74 17.20
CA LYS A 3 12.60 -8.70 17.84
C LYS A 3 14.14 -8.99 17.81
N ILE A 4 14.51 -10.23 17.49
CA ILE A 4 15.90 -10.73 17.42
C ILE A 4 16.71 -10.01 16.33
N TYR A 5 16.10 -9.58 15.23
CA TYR A 5 16.84 -8.97 14.11
C TYR A 5 17.08 -7.46 14.25
N ASN A 6 16.33 -6.77 15.13
CA ASN A 6 16.46 -5.32 15.31
C ASN A 6 17.81 -4.88 15.92
N ASN A 7 18.56 -5.80 16.54
CA ASN A 7 19.85 -5.52 17.18
C ASN A 7 21.05 -6.04 16.39
N LEU A 8 20.83 -6.65 15.21
CA LEU A 8 21.91 -7.12 14.35
C LEU A 8 22.46 -5.96 13.51
N SER A 9 23.79 -5.92 13.33
CA SER A 9 24.35 -5.06 12.28
C SER A 9 23.82 -5.48 10.91
N ILE A 10 23.75 -4.53 9.96
CA ILE A 10 23.30 -4.85 8.58
C ILE A 10 24.12 -6.00 8.00
N GLU A 11 25.43 -6.05 8.27
CA GLU A 11 26.30 -7.13 7.81
C GLU A 11 25.87 -8.52 8.36
N ASN A 12 25.52 -8.60 9.63
CA ASN A 12 25.06 -9.86 10.22
C ASN A 12 23.66 -10.23 9.76
N LEU A 13 22.77 -9.25 9.56
CA LEU A 13 21.43 -9.45 9.05
C LEU A 13 21.44 -10.06 7.65
N THR A 14 22.33 -9.59 6.76
CA THR A 14 22.44 -10.08 5.37
C THR A 14 22.89 -11.55 5.28
N LYS A 15 23.44 -12.12 6.35
CA LYS A 15 23.85 -13.52 6.43
C LYS A 15 22.74 -14.45 6.94
N THR A 16 21.61 -13.91 7.37
CA THR A 16 20.51 -14.69 7.94
C THR A 16 19.66 -15.38 6.88
N GLU A 17 19.08 -16.54 7.21
CA GLU A 17 18.11 -17.22 6.36
C GLU A 17 16.88 -16.34 6.09
N TRP A 18 16.45 -15.57 7.11
CA TRP A 18 15.36 -14.61 6.95
C TRP A 18 15.61 -13.61 5.81
N PHE A 19 16.81 -13.03 5.74
CA PHE A 19 17.15 -12.08 4.68
C PHE A 19 17.30 -12.78 3.32
N ASN A 20 17.82 -14.00 3.33
CA ASN A 20 18.12 -14.74 2.11
C ASN A 20 16.88 -15.29 1.39
N GLN A 21 15.71 -15.33 2.06
CA GLN A 21 14.45 -15.72 1.41
C GLN A 21 13.93 -14.69 0.39
N PHE A 22 14.39 -13.43 0.48
CA PHE A 22 13.96 -12.35 -0.41
C PHE A 22 14.75 -12.36 -1.72
N ASP A 23 14.10 -11.94 -2.81
CA ASP A 23 14.78 -11.72 -4.07
C ASP A 23 15.73 -10.50 -4.01
N HIS A 24 16.49 -10.29 -5.09
CA HIS A 24 17.47 -9.21 -5.15
C HIS A 24 16.85 -7.83 -4.92
N ASN A 25 15.74 -7.54 -5.59
CA ASN A 25 15.10 -6.22 -5.51
C ASN A 25 14.43 -5.99 -4.14
N GLN A 26 13.76 -7.00 -3.59
CA GLN A 26 13.21 -6.97 -2.25
C GLN A 26 14.31 -6.70 -1.20
N LYS A 27 15.48 -7.35 -1.33
CA LYS A 27 16.65 -7.11 -0.47
C LYS A 27 17.12 -5.67 -0.52
N LEU A 28 17.13 -5.06 -1.70
CA LEU A 28 17.50 -3.64 -1.85
C LEU A 28 16.54 -2.73 -1.08
N GLU A 29 15.23 -2.95 -1.17
CA GLU A 29 14.25 -2.14 -0.46
C GLU A 29 14.35 -2.33 1.06
N ILE A 30 14.64 -3.53 1.54
CA ILE A 30 14.88 -3.79 2.97
C ILE A 30 16.13 -3.04 3.44
N LEU A 31 17.23 -3.11 2.70
CA LEU A 31 18.47 -2.41 3.04
C LEU A 31 18.32 -0.88 3.04
N ARG A 32 17.52 -0.33 2.12
CA ARG A 32 17.19 1.10 2.10
C ARG A 32 16.49 1.51 3.39
N GLY A 33 15.45 0.79 3.81
CA GLY A 33 14.73 1.09 5.04
C GLY A 33 15.60 1.00 6.30
N LEU A 34 16.46 -0.02 6.37
CA LEU A 34 17.40 -0.18 7.48
C LEU A 34 18.40 0.98 7.58
N LYS A 35 18.94 1.46 6.45
CA LYS A 35 19.83 2.62 6.41
C LYS A 35 19.17 3.90 6.87
N GLU A 36 17.86 4.02 6.68
CA GLU A 36 17.05 5.17 7.09
C GLU A 36 16.42 4.99 8.49
N ASN A 37 16.80 3.93 9.23
CA ASN A 37 16.29 3.58 10.56
C ASN A 37 14.76 3.40 10.59
N LEU A 38 14.17 2.92 9.51
CA LEU A 38 12.75 2.64 9.43
C LEU A 38 12.41 1.23 9.91
N ASP A 39 11.18 1.03 10.39
CA ASP A 39 10.71 -0.30 10.76
C ASP A 39 10.39 -1.15 9.54
N VAL A 40 11.41 -1.86 9.05
CA VAL A 40 11.29 -2.76 7.89
C VAL A 40 10.35 -3.94 8.13
N SER A 41 10.01 -4.27 9.39
CA SER A 41 9.10 -5.39 9.70
C SER A 41 7.70 -5.20 9.13
N ILE A 42 7.33 -3.97 8.84
CA ILE A 42 6.04 -3.62 8.25
C ILE A 42 5.91 -4.18 6.85
N TYR A 43 6.98 -4.15 6.04
CA TYR A 43 6.96 -4.52 4.63
C TYR A 43 7.90 -5.66 4.22
N ALA A 44 8.91 -6.00 5.02
CA ALA A 44 9.81 -7.12 4.74
C ALA A 44 9.11 -8.47 4.93
N LYS A 45 8.18 -8.75 4.04
CA LYS A 45 7.34 -9.95 3.99
C LYS A 45 7.36 -10.49 2.56
N SER A 46 7.46 -11.82 2.41
CA SER A 46 7.49 -12.48 1.10
C SER A 46 6.22 -12.25 0.25
N ASP A 47 5.10 -11.86 0.90
CA ASP A 47 3.83 -11.56 0.23
C ASP A 47 3.83 -10.24 -0.56
N PHE A 48 4.81 -9.37 -0.33
CA PHE A 48 4.97 -8.12 -1.07
C PHE A 48 6.06 -8.26 -2.13
N ASP A 49 5.78 -7.85 -3.35
CA ASP A 49 6.84 -7.64 -4.32
C ASP A 49 7.65 -6.36 -3.98
N TRP A 50 8.79 -6.18 -4.66
CA TRP A 50 9.67 -5.05 -4.36
C TRP A 50 9.04 -3.68 -4.64
N ARG A 51 8.08 -3.57 -5.59
CA ARG A 51 7.37 -2.33 -5.90
C ARG A 51 6.41 -1.96 -4.77
N GLN A 52 5.66 -2.94 -4.25
CA GLN A 52 4.82 -2.76 -3.07
C GLN A 52 5.66 -2.37 -1.85
N MET A 53 6.82 -3.04 -1.65
CA MET A 53 7.76 -2.69 -0.58
C MET A 53 8.25 -1.24 -0.70
N ASN A 54 8.57 -0.78 -1.92
CA ASN A 54 8.97 0.59 -2.18
C ASN A 54 7.87 1.61 -1.81
N GLU A 55 6.61 1.35 -2.18
CA GLU A 55 5.51 2.26 -1.86
C GLU A 55 5.26 2.35 -0.34
N ILE A 56 5.43 1.25 0.39
CA ILE A 56 5.31 1.24 1.85
C ILE A 56 6.50 2.00 2.47
N LEU A 57 7.72 1.74 2.01
CA LEU A 57 8.93 2.45 2.43
C LEU A 57 8.80 3.97 2.24
N GLU A 58 8.37 4.42 1.08
CA GLU A 58 8.16 5.84 0.80
C GLU A 58 7.07 6.45 1.69
N GLY A 59 6.05 5.68 2.07
CA GLY A 59 5.05 6.11 3.07
C GLY A 59 5.66 6.31 4.46
N LEU A 60 6.45 5.35 4.93
CA LEU A 60 7.14 5.42 6.23
C LEU A 60 8.10 6.61 6.29
N LYS A 61 8.86 6.89 5.23
CA LYS A 61 9.75 8.06 5.11
C LYS A 61 9.00 9.39 5.25
N ASN A 62 7.77 9.45 4.79
CA ASN A 62 6.92 10.63 4.85
C ASN A 62 6.02 10.65 6.11
N ASN A 63 6.24 9.77 7.09
CA ASN A 63 5.43 9.64 8.31
C ASN A 63 3.93 9.39 8.04
N ILE A 64 3.61 8.70 6.95
CA ILE A 64 2.25 8.32 6.61
C ILE A 64 1.89 7.03 7.36
N ASP A 65 0.66 6.94 7.87
CA ASP A 65 0.13 5.68 8.39
C ASP A 65 -0.08 4.67 7.25
N VAL A 66 0.93 3.85 7.03
CA VAL A 66 0.94 2.84 5.97
C VAL A 66 0.00 1.66 6.25
N SER A 67 -0.51 1.49 7.47
CA SER A 67 -1.36 0.36 7.86
C SER A 67 -2.63 0.25 7.01
N ILE A 68 -3.05 1.36 6.44
CA ILE A 68 -4.24 1.45 5.59
C ILE A 68 -4.02 0.72 4.26
N TYR A 69 -2.83 0.79 3.67
CA TYR A 69 -2.53 0.24 2.35
C TYR A 69 -1.42 -0.81 2.30
N ALA A 70 -0.63 -1.00 3.36
CA ALA A 70 0.39 -2.04 3.46
C ALA A 70 -0.25 -3.44 3.56
N LYS A 71 -0.99 -3.82 2.54
CA LYS A 71 -1.76 -5.06 2.42
C LYS A 71 -1.55 -5.65 1.04
N LYS A 72 -1.31 -6.96 0.95
CA LYS A 72 -1.00 -7.67 -0.30
C LYS A 72 -2.09 -7.56 -1.39
N GLU A 73 -3.31 -7.22 -0.99
CA GLU A 73 -4.44 -7.05 -1.90
C GLU A 73 -4.41 -5.78 -2.75
N PHE A 74 -3.57 -4.81 -2.39
CA PHE A 74 -3.31 -3.63 -3.21
C PHE A 74 -2.05 -3.83 -4.04
N ASN A 75 -2.12 -3.54 -5.34
CA ASN A 75 -0.91 -3.48 -6.14
C ASN A 75 -0.13 -2.17 -5.88
N ASP A 76 1.10 -2.09 -6.37
CA ASP A 76 1.98 -0.94 -6.18
C ASP A 76 1.36 0.37 -6.69
N GLU A 77 0.67 0.34 -7.83
CA GLU A 77 -0.01 1.51 -8.40
C GLU A 77 -1.15 2.01 -7.49
N GLN A 78 -1.93 1.11 -6.90
CA GLN A 78 -2.97 1.46 -5.93
C GLN A 78 -2.36 2.02 -4.64
N MET A 79 -1.28 1.40 -4.13
CA MET A 79 -0.55 1.88 -2.95
C MET A 79 0.00 3.29 -3.18
N ASN A 80 0.57 3.56 -4.36
CA ASN A 80 1.04 4.88 -4.75
C ASN A 80 -0.07 5.93 -4.71
N GLU A 81 -1.24 5.65 -5.30
CA GLU A 81 -2.36 6.58 -5.30
C GLU A 81 -2.90 6.87 -3.89
N ILE A 82 -2.96 5.85 -3.03
CA ILE A 82 -3.36 6.03 -1.62
C ILE A 82 -2.33 6.90 -0.89
N ARG A 83 -1.03 6.61 -1.06
CA ARG A 83 0.06 7.39 -0.46
C ARG A 83 0.05 8.85 -0.91
N LEU A 84 -0.16 9.11 -2.20
CA LEU A 84 -0.30 10.47 -2.73
C LEU A 84 -1.51 11.20 -2.14
N GLY A 85 -2.63 10.50 -1.96
CA GLY A 85 -3.80 11.08 -1.29
C GLY A 85 -3.49 11.55 0.13
N PHE A 86 -2.78 10.76 0.92
CA PHE A 86 -2.32 11.18 2.26
C PHE A 86 -1.39 12.39 2.19
N LYS A 87 -0.43 12.39 1.27
CA LYS A 87 0.50 13.53 1.09
C LYS A 87 -0.24 14.83 0.78
N ASN A 88 -1.35 14.74 0.06
CA ASN A 88 -2.16 15.89 -0.35
C ASN A 88 -3.29 16.20 0.64
N ASN A 89 -3.32 15.55 1.81
CA ASN A 89 -4.38 15.66 2.81
C ASN A 89 -5.79 15.34 2.28
N SER A 90 -5.87 14.48 1.26
CA SER A 90 -7.15 14.01 0.71
C SER A 90 -7.80 12.98 1.63
N ASP A 91 -9.13 12.94 1.65
CA ASP A 91 -9.85 11.87 2.35
C ASP A 91 -9.75 10.54 1.57
N VAL A 92 -8.69 9.80 1.85
CA VAL A 92 -8.41 8.52 1.20
C VAL A 92 -9.47 7.44 1.50
N SER A 93 -10.25 7.60 2.58
CA SER A 93 -11.31 6.66 2.94
C SER A 93 -12.38 6.52 1.85
N LEU A 94 -12.49 7.52 0.99
CA LEU A 94 -13.44 7.53 -0.13
C LEU A 94 -13.11 6.51 -1.22
N TYR A 95 -11.85 6.09 -1.34
CA TYR A 95 -11.40 5.23 -2.43
C TYR A 95 -10.46 4.09 -2.05
N VAL A 96 -10.05 3.98 -0.79
CA VAL A 96 -9.23 2.85 -0.31
C VAL A 96 -10.04 1.56 -0.39
N ASN A 97 -9.97 0.91 -1.54
CA ASN A 97 -10.66 -0.35 -1.81
C ASN A 97 -9.92 -1.12 -2.91
N LYS A 98 -9.60 -2.39 -2.66
CA LYS A 98 -8.89 -3.26 -3.62
C LYS A 98 -9.57 -3.44 -4.98
N TYR A 99 -10.87 -3.19 -5.06
CA TYR A 99 -11.64 -3.30 -6.31
C TYR A 99 -11.64 -2.00 -7.14
N ILE A 100 -11.11 -0.90 -6.59
CA ILE A 100 -10.96 0.35 -7.32
C ILE A 100 -9.58 0.32 -7.98
N VAL A 101 -9.55 0.36 -9.32
CA VAL A 101 -8.27 0.39 -10.04
C VAL A 101 -7.56 1.74 -9.84
N TRP A 102 -6.24 1.76 -9.88
CA TRP A 102 -5.43 2.94 -9.62
C TRP A 102 -5.84 4.18 -10.47
N LYS A 103 -6.25 3.98 -11.74
CA LYS A 103 -6.73 5.08 -12.60
C LYS A 103 -7.97 5.78 -12.05
N GLN A 104 -8.84 5.06 -11.36
CA GLN A 104 -10.01 5.64 -10.69
C GLN A 104 -9.60 6.35 -9.40
N MET A 105 -8.67 5.76 -8.62
CA MET A 105 -8.10 6.41 -7.43
C MET A 105 -7.44 7.73 -7.79
N ASN A 106 -6.63 7.76 -8.86
CA ASN A 106 -5.99 8.98 -9.37
C ASN A 106 -7.01 10.07 -9.74
N LYS A 107 -8.09 9.71 -10.44
CA LYS A 107 -9.15 10.66 -10.77
C LYS A 107 -9.82 11.26 -9.54
N ILE A 108 -10.02 10.45 -8.48
CA ILE A 108 -10.58 10.91 -7.22
C ILE A 108 -9.60 11.86 -6.54
N ASN A 109 -8.31 11.50 -6.45
CA ASN A 109 -7.27 12.37 -5.89
C ASN A 109 -7.25 13.74 -6.57
N LEU A 110 -7.18 13.77 -7.90
CA LEU A 110 -7.17 15.00 -8.68
C LEU A 110 -8.45 15.84 -8.50
N ALA A 111 -9.59 15.18 -8.29
CA ALA A 111 -10.85 15.87 -8.04
C ALA A 111 -10.91 16.46 -6.62
N LEU A 112 -10.39 15.74 -5.62
CA LEU A 112 -10.29 16.21 -4.23
C LEU A 112 -9.35 17.39 -4.11
N GLU A 113 -8.20 17.37 -4.80
CA GLU A 113 -7.25 18.48 -4.84
C GLU A 113 -7.88 19.79 -5.40
N LYS A 114 -8.84 19.64 -6.33
CA LYS A 114 -9.49 20.80 -7.00
C LYS A 114 -10.73 21.31 -6.29
N GLU A 115 -11.09 20.74 -5.13
CA GLU A 115 -12.32 21.09 -4.39
C GLU A 115 -13.60 21.10 -5.27
N THR A 116 -13.69 20.23 -6.26
CA THR A 116 -14.78 20.26 -7.22
C THR A 116 -15.98 19.43 -6.78
N ILE A 117 -17.19 20.02 -6.91
CA ILE A 117 -18.52 19.40 -6.64
C ILE A 117 -18.71 18.05 -7.35
N ASN A 118 -17.99 17.78 -8.43
CA ASN A 118 -18.00 16.51 -9.15
C ASN A 118 -17.48 15.32 -8.34
N VAL A 119 -16.75 15.54 -7.23
CA VAL A 119 -16.25 14.50 -6.33
C VAL A 119 -17.39 13.70 -5.73
N LEU A 120 -18.43 14.35 -5.22
CA LEU A 120 -19.56 13.69 -4.59
C LEU A 120 -20.31 12.78 -5.58
N ILE A 121 -20.49 13.24 -6.82
CA ILE A 121 -21.14 12.46 -7.88
C ILE A 121 -20.27 11.26 -8.26
N TYR A 122 -18.95 11.42 -8.33
CA TYR A 122 -18.02 10.36 -8.70
C TYR A 122 -17.93 9.31 -7.60
N CYS A 123 -17.82 9.72 -6.34
CA CYS A 123 -17.83 8.82 -5.19
C CYS A 123 -19.14 8.03 -5.07
N ALA A 124 -20.29 8.67 -5.34
CA ALA A 124 -21.58 7.98 -5.34
C ALA A 124 -21.64 6.91 -6.44
N LYS A 125 -21.11 7.18 -7.64
CA LYS A 125 -21.00 6.21 -8.73
C LYS A 125 -20.09 5.03 -8.33
N ILE A 126 -18.93 5.28 -7.73
CA ILE A 126 -18.03 4.21 -7.27
C ILE A 126 -18.72 3.35 -6.22
N LYS A 127 -19.35 3.96 -5.22
CA LYS A 127 -20.10 3.24 -4.19
C LYS A 127 -21.19 2.33 -4.79
N TYR A 128 -21.89 2.82 -5.79
CA TYR A 128 -22.88 2.05 -6.54
C TYR A 128 -22.24 0.82 -7.23
N TYR A 129 -21.11 1.00 -7.95
CA TYR A 129 -20.43 -0.10 -8.63
C TYR A 129 -19.84 -1.12 -7.65
N LEU A 130 -19.26 -0.68 -6.53
CA LEU A 130 -18.77 -1.59 -5.49
C LEU A 130 -19.88 -2.44 -4.89
N ASN A 131 -21.04 -1.85 -4.61
CA ASN A 131 -22.20 -2.60 -4.12
C ASN A 131 -22.69 -3.63 -5.14
N LYS A 132 -22.67 -3.28 -6.43
CA LYS A 132 -23.02 -4.19 -7.53
C LYS A 132 -22.04 -5.36 -7.64
N ILE A 133 -20.74 -5.12 -7.45
CA ILE A 133 -19.70 -6.18 -7.45
C ILE A 133 -19.88 -7.07 -6.23
N LYS A 134 -20.07 -6.52 -5.03
CA LYS A 134 -20.33 -7.29 -3.81
C LYS A 134 -21.57 -8.18 -3.95
N GLY A 135 -22.63 -7.64 -4.53
CA GLY A 135 -23.86 -8.40 -4.79
C GLY A 135 -23.68 -9.57 -5.80
N LYS A 136 -22.77 -9.42 -6.78
CA LYS A 136 -22.43 -10.51 -7.70
C LYS A 136 -21.57 -11.59 -7.03
N LEU A 137 -20.58 -11.20 -6.20
CA LEU A 137 -19.72 -12.13 -5.47
C LEU A 137 -20.52 -12.96 -4.47
N SER A 138 -21.40 -12.34 -3.69
CA SER A 138 -22.26 -13.05 -2.72
C SER A 138 -23.26 -14.01 -3.36
N LYS A 139 -23.63 -13.82 -4.63
CA LYS A 139 -24.44 -14.77 -5.40
C LYS A 139 -23.62 -15.96 -5.93
N LYS A 140 -22.32 -15.74 -6.24
CA LYS A 140 -21.43 -16.78 -6.75
C LYS A 140 -20.97 -17.76 -5.65
N GLU A 141 -20.91 -17.29 -4.41
CA GLU A 141 -20.54 -18.12 -3.24
C GLU A 141 -21.72 -18.98 -2.72
N ARG A 142 -22.95 -18.70 -3.17
CA ARG A 142 -24.16 -19.43 -2.78
C ARG A 142 -24.61 -20.52 -3.77
N ASN A 143 -23.93 -20.65 -4.93
CA ASN A 143 -24.15 -21.68 -5.94
C ASN A 143 -22.97 -22.65 -5.97
#